data_68983e1eced79c98d0b110fe92eb2cf8
#
_entry.id   68983e1eced79c98d0b110fe92eb2cf8
#
_cell.length_a   1.000
_cell.length_b   1.000
_cell.length_c   1.000
_cell.angle_alpha   90.00
_cell.angle_beta   90.00
_cell.angle_gamma   90.00
#
_symmetry.space_group_name_H-M   'P 1'
#
loop_
_entity.id
_entity.type
_entity.pdbx_description
1 polymer ?
#
loop_
_entity_poly.entity_id
_entity_poly.type
_entity_poly.pdbx_seq_one_letter_code
_entity_poly.pdbx_strand_id
1 'polypeptide(L)'
;VVVLSELEIFCSRPHAPTRRVALGTSALPCDPPPGFGGILLGGIVANFIPAIDPEVIPDLKRLMRNLEDGQPVSQPILRHRLQVDTVGLNSVRHRLLGEGERLSFDFDLSGVAEQQVLGAVYAAAELDAATRRSVMGTIRTAIDWVGPVGADLIATLSGIRTGGMLGRMALENPMAWALDQLGFTRPDEAQLLRAGITPDPRDVQRRYREMLREVHPDHGAAAEGAAQRIAELGEARRILTGR
;
A
#
# COMPACT_ATOMS: atom_id res chain seq x y z
N VAL A 1 15.30 2.21 -9.96
CA VAL A 1 13.84 2.19 -9.68
C VAL A 1 13.44 0.76 -9.37
N VAL A 2 12.78 0.53 -8.24
CA VAL A 2 12.30 -0.78 -7.79
C VAL A 2 10.77 -0.73 -7.71
N VAL A 3 10.09 -1.77 -8.22
CA VAL A 3 8.65 -1.91 -8.05
C VAL A 3 8.39 -2.47 -6.65
N LEU A 4 7.72 -1.69 -5.80
CA LEU A 4 7.39 -2.06 -4.43
C LEU A 4 6.01 -2.71 -4.31
N SER A 5 5.10 -2.30 -5.19
CA SER A 5 3.76 -2.86 -5.29
C SER A 5 3.23 -2.69 -6.70
N GLU A 6 2.41 -3.63 -7.16
CA GLU A 6 1.82 -3.61 -8.51
C GLU A 6 0.41 -4.17 -8.46
N LEU A 7 -0.48 -3.55 -9.23
CA LEU A 7 -1.82 -4.05 -9.51
C LEU A 7 -2.12 -3.94 -11.00
N GLU A 8 -2.52 -5.04 -11.61
CA GLU A 8 -3.05 -5.09 -12.96
C GLU A 8 -4.56 -5.26 -12.94
N ILE A 9 -5.25 -4.43 -13.71
CA ILE A 9 -6.71 -4.43 -13.82
C ILE A 9 -7.08 -4.64 -15.29
N PHE A 10 -7.91 -5.61 -15.56
CA PHE A 10 -8.52 -5.79 -16.87
C PHE A 10 -9.87 -5.10 -16.91
N CYS A 11 -10.04 -4.20 -17.87
CA CYS A 11 -11.22 -3.38 -18.04
C CYS A 11 -11.86 -3.67 -19.40
N SER A 12 -13.20 -3.59 -19.47
CA SER A 12 -13.88 -3.67 -20.75
C SER A 12 -13.55 -2.45 -21.62
N ARG A 13 -13.43 -2.67 -22.93
CA ARG A 13 -13.18 -1.58 -23.88
C ARG A 13 -14.36 -0.61 -23.93
N PRO A 14 -14.13 0.68 -24.26
CA PRO A 14 -15.17 1.71 -24.29
C PRO A 14 -16.36 1.38 -25.19
N HIS A 15 -16.14 0.66 -26.31
CA HIS A 15 -17.19 0.28 -27.25
C HIS A 15 -18.06 -0.90 -26.77
N ALA A 16 -17.64 -1.57 -25.69
CA ALA A 16 -18.42 -2.59 -25.01
C ALA A 16 -18.47 -2.28 -23.51
N PRO A 17 -19.11 -1.17 -23.10
CA PRO A 17 -19.04 -0.67 -21.75
C PRO A 17 -19.78 -1.60 -20.80
N THR A 18 -19.05 -2.52 -20.23
CA THR A 18 -19.51 -3.25 -19.05
C THR A 18 -18.76 -2.68 -17.86
N ARG A 19 -19.42 -2.50 -16.73
CA ARG A 19 -18.78 -2.09 -15.45
C ARG A 19 -17.98 -3.23 -14.82
N ARG A 20 -17.52 -4.17 -15.66
CA ARG A 20 -16.80 -5.35 -15.20
C ARG A 20 -15.32 -5.02 -15.14
N VAL A 21 -14.72 -5.37 -14.03
CA VAL A 21 -13.28 -5.36 -13.84
C VAL A 21 -12.83 -6.77 -13.43
N ALA A 22 -11.67 -7.19 -13.91
CA ALA A 22 -10.97 -8.37 -13.41
C ALA A 22 -9.62 -7.92 -12.84
N LEU A 23 -9.20 -8.59 -11.81
CA LEU A 23 -7.85 -8.44 -11.30
C LEU A 23 -6.93 -9.36 -12.10
N GLY A 24 -5.83 -8.80 -12.55
CA GLY A 24 -4.73 -9.52 -13.18
C GLY A 24 -3.64 -9.86 -12.16
N THR A 25 -2.40 -9.76 -12.60
CA THR A 25 -1.25 -9.93 -11.71
C THR A 25 -1.25 -8.86 -10.62
N SER A 26 -1.10 -9.27 -9.36
CA SER A 26 -0.97 -8.35 -8.25
C SER A 26 0.19 -8.74 -7.34
N ALA A 27 0.96 -7.74 -6.93
CA ALA A 27 1.95 -7.84 -5.87
C ALA A 27 1.63 -6.73 -4.85
N LEU A 28 0.87 -7.07 -3.82
CA LEU A 28 0.33 -6.15 -2.83
C LEU A 28 0.85 -6.51 -1.43
N PRO A 29 2.11 -6.21 -1.12
CA PRO A 29 2.64 -6.44 0.23
C PRO A 29 1.96 -5.48 1.22
N CYS A 30 1.16 -6.06 2.13
CA CYS A 30 0.37 -5.34 3.12
C CYS A 30 0.72 -5.75 4.57
N ASP A 31 1.90 -6.27 4.82
CA ASP A 31 2.37 -6.65 6.15
C ASP A 31 3.62 -5.83 6.52
N PRO A 32 3.57 -5.00 7.58
CA PRO A 32 2.37 -4.64 8.37
C PRO A 32 1.39 -3.75 7.58
N PRO A 33 0.08 -3.86 7.83
CA PRO A 33 -0.90 -3.03 7.15
C PRO A 33 -0.72 -1.52 7.45
N PRO A 34 -0.97 -0.64 6.45
CA PRO A 34 -1.48 -0.93 5.11
C PRO A 34 -0.41 -1.43 4.13
N GLY A 35 0.88 -1.32 4.47
CA GLY A 35 2.01 -1.68 3.62
C GLY A 35 2.03 -0.96 2.27
N PHE A 36 2.94 -1.33 1.40
CA PHE A 36 3.02 -0.72 0.06
C PHE A 36 1.80 -1.06 -0.80
N GLY A 37 1.20 -2.24 -0.59
CA GLY A 37 -0.04 -2.62 -1.26
C GLY A 37 -1.18 -1.68 -0.93
N GLY A 38 -1.44 -1.41 0.35
CA GLY A 38 -2.49 -0.49 0.78
C GLY A 38 -2.24 0.95 0.34
N ILE A 39 -0.98 1.41 0.34
CA ILE A 39 -0.60 2.73 -0.17
C ILE A 39 -0.89 2.81 -1.67
N LEU A 40 -0.53 1.79 -2.47
CA LEU A 40 -0.85 1.76 -3.89
C LEU A 40 -2.36 1.81 -4.14
N LEU A 41 -3.15 0.98 -3.44
CA LEU A 41 -4.60 0.93 -3.61
C LEU A 41 -5.25 2.26 -3.24
N GLY A 42 -4.83 2.89 -2.13
CA GLY A 42 -5.25 4.24 -1.78
C GLY A 42 -4.83 5.27 -2.82
N GLY A 43 -3.60 5.21 -3.32
CA GLY A 43 -3.11 6.10 -4.37
C GLY A 43 -3.93 6.03 -5.66
N ILE A 44 -4.30 4.82 -6.12
CA ILE A 44 -5.19 4.63 -7.26
C ILE A 44 -6.53 5.34 -7.00
N VAL A 45 -7.12 5.10 -5.83
CA VAL A 45 -8.41 5.72 -5.50
C VAL A 45 -8.31 7.25 -5.47
N ALA A 46 -7.32 7.81 -4.78
CA ALA A 46 -7.13 9.26 -4.72
C ALA A 46 -6.92 9.90 -6.09
N ASN A 47 -6.24 9.19 -7.01
CA ASN A 47 -5.99 9.69 -8.36
C ASN A 47 -7.24 9.72 -9.24
N PHE A 48 -8.10 8.72 -9.11
CA PHE A 48 -9.23 8.55 -10.02
C PHE A 48 -10.57 9.04 -9.44
N ILE A 49 -10.72 9.15 -8.12
CA ILE A 49 -11.98 9.57 -7.48
C ILE A 49 -12.47 10.95 -7.93
N PRO A 50 -11.61 11.94 -8.23
CA PRO A 50 -12.08 13.25 -8.69
C PRO A 50 -12.78 13.24 -10.05
N ALA A 51 -12.58 12.18 -10.84
CA ALA A 51 -13.22 12.01 -12.14
C ALA A 51 -14.53 11.20 -12.06
N ILE A 52 -14.92 10.74 -10.88
CA ILE A 52 -16.14 9.97 -10.65
C ILE A 52 -17.27 10.92 -10.23
N ASP A 53 -18.49 10.63 -10.73
CA ASP A 53 -19.67 11.35 -10.33
C ASP A 53 -19.88 11.30 -8.80
N PRO A 54 -19.94 12.44 -8.11
CA PRO A 54 -20.15 12.49 -6.67
C PRO A 54 -21.40 11.73 -6.19
N GLU A 55 -22.43 11.60 -7.02
CA GLU A 55 -23.65 10.90 -6.67
C GLU A 55 -23.45 9.40 -6.46
N VAL A 56 -22.40 8.79 -7.04
CA VAL A 56 -22.10 7.36 -6.86
C VAL A 56 -21.16 7.07 -5.67
N ILE A 57 -20.57 8.09 -5.07
CA ILE A 57 -19.64 7.91 -3.92
C ILE A 57 -20.31 7.23 -2.72
N PRO A 58 -21.57 7.56 -2.34
CA PRO A 58 -22.25 6.84 -1.27
C PRO A 58 -22.41 5.33 -1.55
N ASP A 59 -22.65 4.96 -2.81
CA ASP A 59 -22.77 3.57 -3.22
C ASP A 59 -21.44 2.85 -3.17
N LEU A 60 -20.36 3.51 -3.57
CA LEU A 60 -18.99 3.01 -3.43
C LEU A 60 -18.65 2.76 -1.95
N LYS A 61 -18.94 3.73 -1.07
CA LYS A 61 -18.71 3.58 0.38
C LYS A 61 -19.55 2.44 0.98
N ARG A 62 -20.76 2.20 0.47
CA ARG A 62 -21.59 1.05 0.86
C ARG A 62 -21.01 -0.28 0.38
N LEU A 63 -20.57 -0.36 -0.86
CA LEU A 63 -19.87 -1.51 -1.43
C LEU A 63 -18.64 -1.87 -0.60
N MET A 64 -17.82 -0.89 -0.27
CA MET A 64 -16.63 -1.11 0.57
C MET A 64 -16.96 -1.70 1.93
N ARG A 65 -18.01 -1.23 2.61
CA ARG A 65 -18.45 -1.82 3.90
C ARG A 65 -18.85 -3.28 3.73
N ASN A 66 -19.63 -3.60 2.71
CA ASN A 66 -20.06 -4.97 2.45
C ASN A 66 -18.86 -5.90 2.21
N LEU A 67 -17.90 -5.44 1.41
CA LEU A 67 -16.68 -6.21 1.12
C LEU A 67 -15.78 -6.37 2.36
N GLU A 68 -15.67 -5.31 3.18
CA GLU A 68 -14.93 -5.35 4.45
C GLU A 68 -15.49 -6.39 5.41
N ASP A 69 -16.82 -6.48 5.49
CA ASP A 69 -17.53 -7.47 6.30
C ASP A 69 -17.51 -8.88 5.68
N GLY A 70 -16.90 -9.05 4.52
CA GLY A 70 -16.84 -10.33 3.80
C GLY A 70 -18.18 -10.76 3.20
N GLN A 71 -19.11 -9.83 3.02
CA GLN A 71 -20.41 -10.14 2.44
C GLN A 71 -20.26 -10.46 0.94
N PRO A 72 -20.95 -11.48 0.43
CA PRO A 72 -20.97 -11.76 -0.99
C PRO A 72 -21.65 -10.61 -1.73
N VAL A 73 -20.89 -9.91 -2.54
CA VAL A 73 -21.42 -8.82 -3.36
C VAL A 73 -21.73 -9.36 -4.74
N SER A 74 -22.96 -9.19 -5.19
CA SER A 74 -23.42 -9.58 -6.54
C SER A 74 -22.88 -8.66 -7.63
N GLN A 75 -21.69 -8.13 -7.41
CA GLN A 75 -20.99 -7.36 -8.41
C GLN A 75 -20.49 -8.24 -9.53
N PRO A 76 -20.42 -7.71 -10.72
CA PRO A 76 -19.68 -8.32 -11.78
C PRO A 76 -18.18 -8.23 -11.52
N ILE A 77 -17.72 -8.90 -10.48
CA ILE A 77 -16.38 -9.43 -10.50
C ILE A 77 -16.28 -10.16 -11.81
N LEU A 78 -15.29 -9.87 -12.61
CA LEU A 78 -15.06 -10.62 -13.82
C LEU A 78 -14.94 -12.08 -13.42
N ARG A 79 -16.03 -12.80 -13.69
CA ARG A 79 -16.09 -14.20 -13.36
C ARG A 79 -15.06 -14.92 -14.20
N HIS A 80 -14.61 -16.02 -13.68
CA HIS A 80 -13.69 -17.04 -14.16
C HIS A 80 -13.42 -17.07 -15.69
N ARG A 81 -14.43 -16.90 -16.54
CA ARG A 81 -14.28 -16.87 -17.98
C ARG A 81 -13.50 -15.66 -18.51
N LEU A 82 -13.65 -14.51 -17.88
CA LEU A 82 -12.97 -13.28 -18.27
C LEU A 82 -11.58 -13.13 -17.61
N GLN A 83 -11.35 -13.83 -16.52
CA GLN A 83 -10.01 -13.92 -15.91
C GLN A 83 -9.08 -14.82 -16.75
N VAL A 84 -9.64 -15.78 -17.47
CA VAL A 84 -8.89 -16.68 -18.37
C VAL A 84 -8.87 -16.14 -19.80
N ASP A 85 -9.95 -15.52 -20.25
CA ASP A 85 -10.08 -14.94 -21.58
C ASP A 85 -10.03 -13.40 -21.49
N THR A 86 -8.83 -12.88 -21.71
CA THR A 86 -8.57 -11.43 -21.73
C THR A 86 -8.81 -10.80 -23.10
N VAL A 87 -9.31 -11.57 -24.07
CA VAL A 87 -9.61 -11.07 -25.41
C VAL A 87 -10.68 -9.99 -25.37
N GLY A 88 -10.39 -8.84 -25.94
CA GLY A 88 -11.31 -7.70 -25.94
C GLY A 88 -11.29 -6.85 -24.67
N LEU A 89 -10.42 -7.13 -23.71
CA LEU A 89 -10.18 -6.28 -22.56
C LEU A 89 -8.97 -5.38 -22.76
N ASN A 90 -8.97 -4.22 -22.10
CA ASN A 90 -7.77 -3.41 -21.90
C ASN A 90 -7.15 -3.80 -20.55
N SER A 91 -5.85 -3.97 -20.54
CA SER A 91 -5.08 -4.10 -19.29
C SER A 91 -4.54 -2.73 -18.91
N VAL A 92 -4.72 -2.35 -17.67
CA VAL A 92 -4.10 -1.17 -17.05
C VAL A 92 -3.27 -1.63 -15.87
N ARG A 93 -2.15 -0.98 -15.66
CA ARG A 93 -1.21 -1.39 -14.63
C ARG A 93 -0.76 -0.20 -13.80
N HIS A 94 -0.92 -0.33 -12.50
CA HIS A 94 -0.52 0.68 -11.53
C HIS A 94 0.60 0.15 -10.66
N ARG A 95 1.56 1.01 -10.33
CA ARG A 95 2.72 0.66 -9.52
C ARG A 95 3.00 1.72 -8.47
N LEU A 96 3.55 1.25 -7.35
CA LEU A 96 4.28 2.07 -6.42
C LEU A 96 5.77 1.78 -6.61
N LEU A 97 6.51 2.81 -6.93
CA LEU A 97 7.94 2.74 -7.24
C LEU A 97 8.76 3.31 -6.09
N GLY A 98 9.89 2.67 -5.81
CA GLY A 98 10.95 3.20 -4.97
C GLY A 98 12.17 3.55 -5.81
N GLU A 99 12.66 4.78 -5.68
CA GLU A 99 13.90 5.24 -6.31
C GLU A 99 14.79 5.90 -5.27
N GLY A 100 15.83 5.17 -4.85
CA GLY A 100 16.71 5.63 -3.78
C GLY A 100 15.91 5.96 -2.53
N GLU A 101 15.63 7.24 -2.34
CA GLU A 101 15.00 7.80 -1.15
C GLU A 101 13.52 8.19 -1.34
N ARG A 102 12.98 8.01 -2.55
CA ARG A 102 11.64 8.52 -2.89
C ARG A 102 10.70 7.40 -3.28
N LEU A 103 9.46 7.53 -2.81
CA LEU A 103 8.33 6.77 -3.29
C LEU A 103 7.54 7.60 -4.31
N SER A 104 7.12 6.96 -5.38
CA SER A 104 6.29 7.60 -6.41
C SER A 104 5.27 6.61 -6.95
N PHE A 105 4.14 7.15 -7.40
CA PHE A 105 3.16 6.36 -8.13
C PHE A 105 3.46 6.40 -9.62
N ASP A 106 3.28 5.26 -10.28
CA ASP A 106 3.25 5.11 -11.73
C ASP A 106 1.86 4.58 -12.10
N PHE A 107 1.00 5.48 -12.60
CA PHE A 107 -0.37 5.15 -12.95
C PHE A 107 -0.55 5.09 -14.46
N ASP A 108 -1.14 4.00 -14.92
CA ASP A 108 -1.72 3.95 -16.25
C ASP A 108 -3.05 4.71 -16.24
N LEU A 109 -3.12 5.78 -17.01
CA LEU A 109 -4.29 6.66 -17.10
C LEU A 109 -5.29 6.21 -18.18
N SER A 110 -5.05 5.09 -18.82
CA SER A 110 -5.99 4.51 -19.78
C SER A 110 -7.20 3.88 -19.06
N GLY A 111 -8.35 3.93 -19.68
CA GLY A 111 -9.59 3.40 -19.11
C GLY A 111 -10.40 4.42 -18.32
N VAL A 112 -11.56 4.00 -17.82
CA VAL A 112 -12.49 4.85 -17.07
C VAL A 112 -12.22 4.80 -15.56
N ALA A 113 -12.43 5.94 -14.90
CA ALA A 113 -12.08 6.13 -13.49
C ALA A 113 -12.78 5.11 -12.56
N GLU A 114 -14.06 4.83 -12.80
CA GLU A 114 -14.84 3.89 -12.01
C GLU A 114 -14.25 2.48 -12.01
N GLN A 115 -13.69 2.05 -13.15
CA GLN A 115 -13.07 0.72 -13.26
C GLN A 115 -11.76 0.66 -12.46
N GLN A 116 -10.98 1.74 -12.45
CA GLN A 116 -9.75 1.82 -11.67
C GLN A 116 -10.04 1.78 -10.17
N VAL A 117 -10.99 2.57 -9.71
CA VAL A 117 -11.41 2.60 -8.30
C VAL A 117 -12.00 1.26 -7.88
N LEU A 118 -12.89 0.65 -8.68
CA LEU A 118 -13.43 -0.67 -8.40
C LEU A 118 -12.36 -1.74 -8.36
N GLY A 119 -11.38 -1.70 -9.26
CA GLY A 119 -10.25 -2.64 -9.25
C GLY A 119 -9.46 -2.57 -7.95
N ALA A 120 -9.15 -1.36 -7.46
CA ALA A 120 -8.46 -1.17 -6.19
C ALA A 120 -9.29 -1.69 -4.99
N VAL A 121 -10.61 -1.42 -4.98
CA VAL A 121 -11.50 -1.87 -3.91
C VAL A 121 -11.65 -3.40 -3.90
N TYR A 122 -11.75 -4.03 -5.08
CA TYR A 122 -11.81 -5.50 -5.16
C TYR A 122 -10.49 -6.15 -4.81
N ALA A 123 -9.35 -5.57 -5.19
CA ALA A 123 -8.05 -6.07 -4.77
C ALA A 123 -7.89 -6.05 -3.24
N ALA A 124 -8.37 -4.98 -2.60
CA ALA A 124 -8.41 -4.91 -1.13
C ALA A 124 -9.32 -5.99 -0.52
N ALA A 125 -10.42 -6.35 -1.19
CA ALA A 125 -11.36 -7.36 -0.71
C ALA A 125 -10.79 -8.78 -0.72
N GLU A 126 -9.78 -9.06 -1.55
CA GLU A 126 -9.10 -10.37 -1.62
C GLU A 126 -8.10 -10.60 -0.47
N LEU A 127 -7.76 -9.56 0.28
CA LEU A 127 -6.85 -9.66 1.43
C LEU A 127 -7.53 -10.39 2.61
N ASP A 128 -6.71 -10.92 3.53
CA ASP A 128 -7.23 -11.48 4.78
C ASP A 128 -8.03 -10.44 5.59
N ALA A 129 -8.88 -10.89 6.49
CA ALA A 129 -9.88 -10.04 7.15
C ALA A 129 -9.27 -8.86 7.95
N ALA A 130 -8.12 -9.05 8.58
CA ALA A 130 -7.48 -8.00 9.37
C ALA A 130 -6.83 -6.94 8.46
N THR A 131 -6.04 -7.39 7.49
CA THR A 131 -5.37 -6.58 6.49
C THR A 131 -6.39 -5.83 5.63
N ARG A 132 -7.45 -6.51 5.16
CA ARG A 132 -8.56 -5.93 4.40
C ARG A 132 -9.18 -4.74 5.13
N ARG A 133 -9.49 -4.88 6.43
CA ARG A 133 -10.07 -3.81 7.22
C ARG A 133 -9.16 -2.58 7.28
N SER A 134 -7.88 -2.78 7.50
CA SER A 134 -6.88 -1.71 7.52
C SER A 134 -6.78 -1.01 6.16
N VAL A 135 -6.63 -1.78 5.08
CA VAL A 135 -6.51 -1.26 3.71
C VAL A 135 -7.79 -0.55 3.26
N MET A 136 -8.98 -1.05 3.62
CA MET A 136 -10.24 -0.35 3.37
C MET A 136 -10.30 0.99 4.11
N GLY A 137 -9.72 1.08 5.31
CA GLY A 137 -9.53 2.35 6.02
C GLY A 137 -8.66 3.33 5.25
N THR A 138 -7.54 2.86 4.71
CA THR A 138 -6.63 3.63 3.86
C THR A 138 -7.33 4.13 2.59
N ILE A 139 -8.13 3.28 1.93
CA ILE A 139 -8.93 3.66 0.75
C ILE A 139 -9.97 4.73 1.12
N ARG A 140 -10.64 4.65 2.29
CA ARG A 140 -11.57 5.71 2.73
C ARG A 140 -10.86 7.06 2.90
N THR A 141 -9.68 7.06 3.49
CA THR A 141 -8.85 8.27 3.59
C THR A 141 -8.53 8.84 2.20
N ALA A 142 -8.25 7.97 1.24
CA ALA A 142 -7.97 8.35 -0.14
C ALA A 142 -9.18 8.94 -0.88
N ILE A 143 -10.40 8.47 -0.61
CA ILE A 143 -11.64 9.03 -1.17
C ILE A 143 -11.84 10.49 -0.75
N ASP A 144 -11.50 10.80 0.48
CA ASP A 144 -11.68 12.13 1.06
C ASP A 144 -10.41 13.02 0.89
N TRP A 145 -9.42 12.55 0.15
CA TRP A 145 -8.17 13.29 -0.08
C TRP A 145 -8.38 14.50 -1.00
N VAL A 146 -7.84 15.64 -0.57
CA VAL A 146 -7.82 16.88 -1.34
C VAL A 146 -6.38 17.35 -1.45
N GLY A 147 -5.83 17.27 -2.64
CA GLY A 147 -4.45 17.69 -2.90
C GLY A 147 -3.80 16.89 -4.04
N PRO A 148 -2.53 17.18 -4.36
CA PRO A 148 -1.80 16.45 -5.37
C PRO A 148 -1.54 15.00 -4.92
N VAL A 149 -1.55 14.09 -5.88
CA VAL A 149 -1.24 12.67 -5.65
C VAL A 149 0.29 12.52 -5.71
N GLY A 150 0.91 12.48 -4.55
CA GLY A 150 2.37 12.46 -4.41
C GLY A 150 2.81 12.13 -2.99
N ALA A 151 3.94 12.68 -2.58
CA ALA A 151 4.59 12.37 -1.31
C ALA A 151 3.68 12.61 -0.08
N ASP A 152 2.91 13.70 -0.08
CA ASP A 152 2.02 14.02 1.05
C ASP A 152 0.87 13.01 1.18
N LEU A 153 0.33 12.55 0.04
CA LEU A 153 -0.65 11.48 0.04
C LEU A 153 -0.02 10.18 0.57
N ILE A 154 1.16 9.80 0.07
CA ILE A 154 1.87 8.60 0.52
C ILE A 154 2.07 8.64 2.04
N ALA A 155 2.51 9.78 2.58
CA ALA A 155 2.66 9.98 4.02
C ALA A 155 1.35 9.76 4.78
N THR A 156 0.28 10.32 4.26
CA THR A 156 -1.05 10.20 4.87
C THR A 156 -1.55 8.75 4.84
N LEU A 157 -1.43 8.08 3.70
CA LEU A 157 -1.90 6.71 3.51
C LEU A 157 -1.08 5.67 4.28
N SER A 158 0.20 5.94 4.50
CA SER A 158 1.06 5.07 5.31
C SER A 158 0.71 5.07 6.80
N GLY A 159 -0.24 5.92 7.20
CA GLY A 159 -0.59 6.09 8.62
C GLY A 159 0.50 6.77 9.45
N ILE A 160 1.57 7.20 8.80
CA ILE A 160 2.61 8.00 9.42
C ILE A 160 1.98 9.36 9.66
N ARG A 161 1.52 9.59 10.91
CA ARG A 161 0.96 10.88 11.28
C ARG A 161 2.03 11.95 11.02
N THR A 162 1.76 12.81 10.04
CA THR A 162 2.63 13.91 9.59
C THR A 162 2.88 14.99 10.66
N GLY A 163 2.88 14.61 11.91
CA GLY A 163 3.21 15.46 13.05
C GLY A 163 4.62 15.27 13.58
N GLY A 164 5.39 14.34 13.06
CA GLY A 164 6.74 14.04 13.56
C GLY A 164 7.81 14.07 12.47
N MET A 165 8.97 14.60 12.83
CA MET A 165 10.19 14.62 11.99
C MET A 165 10.57 13.21 11.49
N LEU A 166 10.23 12.15 12.27
CA LEU A 166 10.45 10.74 11.95
C LEU A 166 9.65 10.25 10.73
N GLY A 167 8.38 10.66 10.59
CA GLY A 167 7.56 10.27 9.43
C GLY A 167 8.07 10.85 8.13
N ARG A 168 8.59 12.06 8.16
CA ARG A 168 9.19 12.71 6.99
C ARG A 168 10.49 12.01 6.57
N MET A 169 11.34 11.64 7.53
CA MET A 169 12.58 10.91 7.25
C MET A 169 12.33 9.53 6.64
N ALA A 170 11.28 8.81 7.08
CA ALA A 170 10.91 7.52 6.49
C ALA A 170 10.47 7.62 5.02
N LEU A 171 9.92 8.77 4.62
CA LEU A 171 9.47 9.02 3.26
C LEU A 171 10.58 9.57 2.36
N GLU A 172 11.45 10.40 2.94
CA GLU A 172 12.58 11.00 2.23
C GLU A 172 13.72 9.99 2.04
N ASN A 173 13.92 9.09 3.01
CA ASN A 173 14.95 8.04 2.96
C ASN A 173 14.51 6.76 3.69
N PRO A 174 13.68 5.90 3.06
CA PRO A 174 13.21 4.67 3.69
C PRO A 174 14.33 3.77 4.20
N MET A 175 15.43 3.67 3.45
CA MET A 175 16.55 2.84 3.81
C MET A 175 17.29 3.39 5.04
N ALA A 176 17.62 4.67 5.06
CA ALA A 176 18.27 5.32 6.20
C ALA A 176 17.37 5.28 7.44
N TRP A 177 16.07 5.55 7.27
CA TRP A 177 15.09 5.42 8.34
C TRP A 177 15.05 3.99 8.90
N ALA A 178 14.97 2.97 8.04
CA ALA A 178 14.89 1.58 8.46
C ALA A 178 16.15 1.12 9.23
N LEU A 179 17.31 1.62 8.84
CA LEU A 179 18.55 1.37 9.53
C LEU A 179 18.60 2.02 10.90
N ASP A 180 18.16 3.27 10.99
CA ASP A 180 18.03 4.00 12.26
C ASP A 180 17.07 3.29 13.20
N GLN A 181 15.89 2.87 12.71
CA GLN A 181 14.89 2.15 13.49
C GLN A 181 15.43 0.84 14.08
N LEU A 182 16.27 0.12 13.35
CA LEU A 182 16.91 -1.13 13.80
C LEU A 182 18.29 -0.91 14.43
N GLY A 183 18.66 0.35 14.73
CA GLY A 183 19.89 0.68 15.43
C GLY A 183 21.17 0.45 14.62
N PHE A 184 21.10 0.51 13.28
CA PHE A 184 22.24 0.48 12.39
C PHE A 184 22.84 1.89 12.19
N THR A 185 23.17 2.59 13.28
CA THR A 185 23.57 4.01 13.26
C THR A 185 25.06 4.25 13.37
N ARG A 186 25.88 3.21 13.25
CA ARG A 186 27.35 3.36 13.32
C ARG A 186 27.92 3.98 12.05
N PRO A 187 29.02 4.78 12.15
CA PRO A 187 29.63 5.43 11.00
C PRO A 187 30.00 4.48 9.84
N ASP A 188 30.41 3.26 10.17
CA ASP A 188 30.77 2.23 9.19
C ASP A 188 29.54 1.75 8.38
N GLU A 189 28.37 1.75 9.00
CA GLU A 189 27.08 1.38 8.37
C GLU A 189 26.60 2.48 7.42
N ALA A 190 26.78 3.74 7.77
CA ALA A 190 26.49 4.87 6.89
C ALA A 190 27.37 4.87 5.62
N GLN A 191 28.58 4.36 5.71
CA GLN A 191 29.49 4.24 4.57
C GLN A 191 29.08 3.09 3.64
N LEU A 192 28.61 1.96 4.19
CA LEU A 192 28.06 0.84 3.42
C LEU A 192 26.80 1.25 2.64
N LEU A 193 25.95 2.10 3.22
CA LEU A 193 24.77 2.63 2.57
C LEU A 193 25.07 3.52 1.37
N ARG A 194 26.07 4.41 1.52
CA ARG A 194 26.53 5.23 0.40
C ARG A 194 27.11 4.40 -0.73
N ALA A 195 27.56 3.19 -0.43
CA ALA A 195 28.03 2.21 -1.41
C ALA A 195 26.91 1.31 -1.96
N GLY A 196 25.65 1.50 -1.55
CA GLY A 196 24.51 0.68 -2.00
C GLY A 196 24.48 -0.73 -1.44
N ILE A 197 25.19 -0.99 -0.34
CA ILE A 197 25.28 -2.31 0.29
C ILE A 197 24.20 -2.41 1.39
N THR A 198 23.28 -3.35 1.23
CA THR A 198 22.27 -3.67 2.25
C THR A 198 22.87 -4.55 3.35
N PRO A 199 22.43 -4.40 4.62
CA PRO A 199 22.84 -5.28 5.69
C PRO A 199 22.50 -6.75 5.43
N ASP A 200 23.26 -7.68 6.02
CA ASP A 200 22.92 -9.10 5.95
C ASP A 200 21.54 -9.33 6.56
N PRO A 201 20.62 -10.04 5.86
CA PRO A 201 19.29 -10.35 6.36
C PRO A 201 19.27 -11.03 7.75
N ARG A 202 20.33 -11.77 8.11
CA ARG A 202 20.48 -12.39 9.42
C ARG A 202 20.73 -11.35 10.52
N ASP A 203 21.50 -10.31 10.21
CA ASP A 203 21.78 -9.21 11.15
C ASP A 203 20.54 -8.34 11.32
N VAL A 204 19.81 -8.06 10.23
CA VAL A 204 18.52 -7.38 10.27
C VAL A 204 17.53 -8.14 11.19
N GLN A 205 17.43 -9.46 11.00
CA GLN A 205 16.52 -10.28 11.80
C GLN A 205 16.93 -10.37 13.27
N ARG A 206 18.23 -10.38 13.57
CA ARG A 206 18.73 -10.36 14.94
C ARG A 206 18.37 -9.06 15.64
N ARG A 207 18.67 -7.92 15.04
CA ARG A 207 18.38 -6.59 15.59
C ARG A 207 16.89 -6.34 15.74
N TYR A 208 16.09 -6.74 14.77
CA TYR A 208 14.65 -6.69 14.88
C TYR A 208 14.12 -7.40 16.13
N ARG A 209 14.62 -8.61 16.42
CA ARG A 209 14.21 -9.36 17.62
C ARG A 209 14.69 -8.69 18.93
N GLU A 210 15.84 -8.07 18.92
CA GLU A 210 16.37 -7.32 20.08
C GLU A 210 15.47 -6.11 20.36
N MET A 211 15.21 -5.27 19.36
CA MET A 211 14.33 -4.09 19.48
C MET A 211 12.87 -4.48 19.84
N LEU A 212 12.36 -5.57 19.27
CA LEU A 212 11.03 -6.04 19.56
C LEU A 212 10.86 -6.43 21.05
N ARG A 213 11.88 -7.05 21.66
CA ARG A 213 11.86 -7.38 23.09
C ARG A 213 11.84 -6.14 24.00
N GLU A 214 12.54 -5.07 23.59
CA GLU A 214 12.58 -3.82 24.35
C GLU A 214 11.23 -3.09 24.34
N VAL A 215 10.44 -3.25 23.28
CA VAL A 215 9.19 -2.53 23.07
C VAL A 215 7.96 -3.37 23.47
N HIS A 216 8.12 -4.68 23.67
CA HIS A 216 6.97 -5.55 23.95
C HIS A 216 6.42 -5.30 25.38
N PRO A 217 5.08 -5.13 25.54
CA PRO A 217 4.47 -4.86 26.84
C PRO A 217 4.76 -5.91 27.90
N ASP A 218 4.93 -7.18 27.52
CA ASP A 218 5.24 -8.29 28.44
C ASP A 218 6.64 -8.15 29.08
N HIS A 219 7.47 -7.27 28.55
CA HIS A 219 8.81 -6.97 29.09
C HIS A 219 8.88 -5.64 29.84
N GLY A 220 7.71 -5.04 30.17
CA GLY A 220 7.62 -3.84 31.02
C GLY A 220 7.65 -2.51 30.25
N ALA A 221 7.55 -2.53 28.93
CA ALA A 221 7.39 -1.31 28.17
C ALA A 221 5.97 -0.70 28.37
N ALA A 222 5.89 0.63 28.35
CA ALA A 222 4.61 1.30 28.44
C ALA A 222 3.69 0.89 27.27
N ALA A 223 2.46 0.46 27.54
CA ALA A 223 1.53 -0.01 26.51
C ALA A 223 1.16 1.09 25.50
N GLU A 224 1.26 2.35 25.92
CA GLU A 224 0.99 3.51 25.08
C GLU A 224 2.15 3.72 24.08
N GLY A 225 1.87 3.56 22.80
CA GLY A 225 2.87 3.67 21.73
C GLY A 225 3.59 2.36 21.36
N ALA A 226 3.48 1.29 22.16
CA ALA A 226 4.12 0.01 21.86
C ALA A 226 3.68 -0.58 20.52
N ALA A 227 2.38 -0.57 20.23
CA ALA A 227 1.83 -1.07 18.97
C ALA A 227 2.37 -0.31 17.75
N GLN A 228 2.48 1.02 17.85
CA GLN A 228 3.06 1.84 16.78
C GLN A 228 4.56 1.52 16.60
N ARG A 229 5.30 1.40 17.69
CA ARG A 229 6.73 1.10 17.64
C ARG A 229 7.01 -0.29 17.06
N ILE A 230 6.19 -1.28 17.39
CA ILE A 230 6.25 -2.64 16.81
C ILE A 230 6.00 -2.59 15.30
N ALA A 231 5.01 -1.80 14.86
CA ALA A 231 4.71 -1.62 13.43
C ALA A 231 5.89 -0.96 12.69
N GLU A 232 6.51 0.08 13.27
CA GLU A 232 7.69 0.75 12.72
C GLU A 232 8.88 -0.21 12.57
N LEU A 233 9.15 -1.02 13.58
CA LEU A 233 10.21 -2.04 13.54
C LEU A 233 9.93 -3.11 12.46
N GLY A 234 8.68 -3.54 12.33
CA GLY A 234 8.25 -4.48 11.30
C GLY A 234 8.48 -3.93 9.89
N GLU A 235 8.10 -2.67 9.66
CA GLU A 235 8.32 -1.97 8.40
C GLU A 235 9.80 -1.79 8.09
N ALA A 236 10.60 -1.39 9.07
CA ALA A 236 12.04 -1.25 8.93
C ALA A 236 12.70 -2.58 8.51
N ARG A 237 12.31 -3.69 9.15
CA ARG A 237 12.78 -5.03 8.76
C ARG A 237 12.42 -5.34 7.31
N ARG A 238 11.17 -5.06 6.90
CA ARG A 238 10.67 -5.33 5.56
C ARG A 238 11.47 -4.56 4.50
N ILE A 239 11.71 -3.28 4.72
CA ILE A 239 12.51 -2.42 3.83
C ILE A 239 13.91 -3.00 3.65
N LEU A 240 14.58 -3.42 4.73
CA LEU A 240 15.96 -3.90 4.69
C LEU A 240 16.10 -5.33 4.14
N THR A 241 15.06 -6.15 4.20
CA THR A 241 15.12 -7.55 3.72
C THR A 241 14.49 -7.74 2.34
N GLY A 242 13.80 -6.73 1.80
CA GLY A 242 13.11 -6.82 0.51
C GLY A 242 11.96 -7.84 0.49
N ARG A 243 11.41 -8.20 1.66
CA ARG A 243 10.35 -9.20 1.82
C ARG A 243 9.20 -8.66 2.63
#